data_542f38d2a53707165419ff325ec8e4ea
#
_entry.id   542f38d2a53707165419ff325ec8e4ea
#
_cell.length_a   1.000
_cell.length_b   1.000
_cell.length_c   1.000
_cell.angle_alpha   90.00
_cell.angle_beta   90.00
_cell.angle_gamma   90.00
#
_symmetry.space_group_name_H-M   'P 1'
#
loop_
_entity.id
_entity.type
_entity.pdbx_description
1 polymer ?
#
loop_
_entity_poly.entity_id
_entity_poly.type
_entity_poly.pdbx_seq_one_letter_code
_entity_poly.pdbx_strand_id
1 'polypeptide(L)'
;MKIALIGFGKMGREIDSAAREQGEMITRVFEWDRTVTPEALADVDICIEFSTPDAVVQNIRAAVEARRDIVVGTTGWYQYLPEIKAVVKESGLLYSSNFSLGMNIFFRIVKQAAVLMNRSADYDPYIHEIHHRQKADSPSGTAVSLARILTENIDRKKETLAKPPDGKINPDTLHVTSTRAGFFPGTHTVGFDSESDSIDLRHTAKSRRGFALGALAAARWLRGRKGVYTMDDVDL
;
A
#
# COMPACT_ATOMS: atom_id res chain seq x y z
N MET A 1 9.66 14.50 14.77
CA MET A 1 8.91 15.36 13.81
C MET A 1 7.64 15.85 14.48
N LYS A 2 7.19 17.06 14.14
CA LYS A 2 5.85 17.55 14.43
C LYS A 2 4.89 17.10 13.33
N ILE A 3 3.97 16.24 13.65
CA ILE A 3 3.08 15.58 12.69
C ILE A 3 1.65 16.10 12.82
N ALA A 4 1.01 16.41 11.71
CA ALA A 4 -0.43 16.56 11.61
C ALA A 4 -1.05 15.24 11.12
N LEU A 5 -1.96 14.66 11.89
CA LEU A 5 -2.79 13.53 11.46
C LEU A 5 -4.08 14.05 10.84
N ILE A 6 -4.34 13.68 9.60
CA ILE A 6 -5.57 13.99 8.87
C ILE A 6 -6.35 12.69 8.71
N GLY A 7 -7.50 12.61 9.39
CA GLY A 7 -8.26 11.38 9.56
C GLY A 7 -7.86 10.61 10.84
N PHE A 8 -8.77 10.50 11.80
CA PHE A 8 -8.53 9.86 13.10
C PHE A 8 -9.41 8.62 13.32
N GLY A 9 -9.60 7.85 12.26
CA GLY A 9 -10.23 6.53 12.27
C GLY A 9 -9.31 5.44 12.84
N LYS A 10 -9.55 4.19 12.45
CA LYS A 10 -8.74 3.03 12.92
C LYS A 10 -7.25 3.19 12.60
N MET A 11 -6.90 3.69 11.39
CA MET A 11 -5.50 3.90 11.00
C MET A 11 -4.88 5.11 11.70
N GLY A 12 -5.59 6.25 11.76
CA GLY A 12 -5.08 7.44 12.45
C GLY A 12 -4.73 7.18 13.92
N ARG A 13 -5.57 6.43 14.64
CA ARG A 13 -5.31 6.02 16.03
C ARG A 13 -4.10 5.11 16.17
N GLU A 14 -3.91 4.18 15.23
CA GLU A 14 -2.75 3.28 15.20
C GLU A 14 -1.45 4.06 14.90
N ILE A 15 -1.52 5.06 14.00
CA ILE A 15 -0.38 5.94 13.69
C ILE A 15 -0.05 6.83 14.90
N ASP A 16 -1.04 7.39 15.60
CA ASP A 16 -0.82 8.19 16.82
C ASP A 16 -0.11 7.36 17.90
N SER A 17 -0.58 6.14 18.16
CA SER A 17 0.05 5.23 19.12
C SER A 17 1.50 4.92 18.72
N ALA A 18 1.72 4.53 17.47
CA ALA A 18 3.05 4.19 16.96
C ALA A 18 4.00 5.40 16.96
N ALA A 19 3.49 6.60 16.64
CA ALA A 19 4.27 7.84 16.64
C ALA A 19 4.77 8.18 18.05
N ARG A 20 3.88 8.15 19.05
CA ARG A 20 4.23 8.41 20.46
C ARG A 20 5.28 7.45 20.99
N GLU A 21 5.15 6.16 20.69
CA GLU A 21 6.13 5.14 21.10
C GLU A 21 7.51 5.36 20.45
N GLN A 22 7.56 5.97 19.26
CA GLN A 22 8.80 6.31 18.57
C GLN A 22 9.32 7.72 18.87
N GLY A 23 8.72 8.42 19.86
CA GLY A 23 9.11 9.77 20.26
C GLY A 23 8.77 10.86 19.24
N GLU A 24 7.86 10.58 18.31
CA GLU A 24 7.33 11.58 17.38
C GLU A 24 6.20 12.38 18.04
N MET A 25 6.00 13.59 17.60
CA MET A 25 5.07 14.52 18.23
C MET A 25 3.85 14.75 17.33
N ILE A 26 2.70 14.22 17.73
CA ILE A 26 1.42 14.56 17.07
C ILE A 26 0.96 15.91 17.61
N THR A 27 1.07 16.95 16.81
CA THR A 27 0.73 18.33 17.21
C THR A 27 -0.65 18.76 16.75
N ARG A 28 -1.19 18.12 15.71
CA ARG A 28 -2.53 18.40 15.18
C ARG A 28 -3.22 17.09 14.81
N VAL A 29 -4.53 17.04 15.07
CA VAL A 29 -5.43 15.96 14.65
C VAL A 29 -6.64 16.59 13.99
N PHE A 30 -6.92 16.18 12.75
CA PHE A 30 -8.10 16.59 12.00
C PHE A 30 -9.04 15.39 11.90
N GLU A 31 -10.16 15.47 12.60
CA GLU A 31 -11.26 14.50 12.50
C GLU A 31 -12.22 14.91 11.37
N TRP A 32 -13.26 14.11 11.15
CA TRP A 32 -14.21 14.28 10.05
C TRP A 32 -14.95 15.64 10.04
N ASP A 33 -15.04 16.31 11.19
CA ASP A 33 -15.70 17.60 11.39
C ASP A 33 -14.77 18.82 11.26
N ARG A 34 -13.47 18.59 10.98
CA ARG A 34 -12.47 19.63 10.90
C ARG A 34 -11.88 19.76 9.50
N THR A 35 -12.05 20.92 8.91
CA THR A 35 -11.41 21.26 7.64
C THR A 35 -9.92 21.50 7.85
N VAL A 36 -9.10 20.94 6.99
CA VAL A 36 -7.66 21.20 6.92
C VAL A 36 -7.46 22.52 6.17
N THR A 37 -6.82 23.49 6.82
CA THR A 37 -6.44 24.76 6.18
C THR A 37 -4.93 24.95 6.23
N PRO A 38 -4.34 25.74 5.31
CA PRO A 38 -2.90 26.04 5.32
C PRO A 38 -2.41 26.63 6.64
N GLU A 39 -3.20 27.53 7.24
CA GLU A 39 -2.85 28.21 8.51
C GLU A 39 -2.78 27.21 9.66
N ALA A 40 -3.68 26.23 9.68
CA ALA A 40 -3.71 25.19 10.71
C ALA A 40 -2.50 24.23 10.63
N LEU A 41 -1.77 24.26 9.51
CA LEU A 41 -0.57 23.46 9.27
C LEU A 41 0.74 24.24 9.45
N ALA A 42 0.69 25.49 9.87
CA ALA A 42 1.85 26.38 9.88
C ALA A 42 3.02 25.89 10.77
N ASP A 43 2.74 25.16 11.85
CA ASP A 43 3.71 24.72 12.85
C ASP A 43 4.00 23.19 12.81
N VAL A 44 3.61 22.49 11.74
CA VAL A 44 3.91 21.05 11.56
C VAL A 44 5.07 20.84 10.58
N ASP A 45 5.77 19.74 10.73
CA ASP A 45 6.83 19.35 9.80
C ASP A 45 6.25 18.59 8.60
N ILE A 46 5.25 17.72 8.85
CA ILE A 46 4.68 16.80 7.86
C ILE A 46 3.23 16.42 8.21
N CYS A 47 2.45 16.15 7.18
CA CYS A 47 1.09 15.62 7.29
C CYS A 47 1.07 14.11 6.99
N ILE A 48 0.24 13.36 7.73
CA ILE A 48 -0.09 11.95 7.42
C ILE A 48 -1.60 11.86 7.28
N GLU A 49 -2.04 11.52 6.07
CA GLU A 49 -3.43 11.58 5.62
C GLU A 49 -4.02 10.18 5.44
N PHE A 50 -5.04 9.85 6.24
CA PHE A 50 -5.83 8.62 6.20
C PHE A 50 -7.31 8.94 6.47
N SER A 51 -7.90 9.81 5.66
CA SER A 51 -9.29 10.26 5.78
C SER A 51 -10.25 9.50 4.85
N THR A 52 -10.89 10.20 3.93
CA THR A 52 -11.87 9.66 2.98
C THR A 52 -11.54 10.09 1.54
N PRO A 53 -11.99 9.33 0.53
CA PRO A 53 -11.77 9.66 -0.88
C PRO A 53 -12.27 11.06 -1.28
N ASP A 54 -13.35 11.53 -0.65
CA ASP A 54 -13.97 12.82 -0.97
C ASP A 54 -13.17 14.00 -0.40
N ALA A 55 -12.45 13.80 0.71
CA ALA A 55 -11.69 14.85 1.39
C ALA A 55 -10.21 14.93 0.98
N VAL A 56 -9.62 13.83 0.54
CA VAL A 56 -8.16 13.68 0.38
C VAL A 56 -7.55 14.69 -0.58
N VAL A 57 -8.21 15.02 -1.69
CA VAL A 57 -7.69 15.98 -2.68
C VAL A 57 -7.59 17.39 -2.09
N GLN A 58 -8.60 17.80 -1.32
CA GLN A 58 -8.58 19.09 -0.63
C GLN A 58 -7.51 19.11 0.46
N ASN A 59 -7.35 18.04 1.22
CA ASN A 59 -6.32 17.90 2.24
C ASN A 59 -4.91 18.00 1.64
N ILE A 60 -4.66 17.34 0.49
CA ILE A 60 -3.40 17.45 -0.23
C ILE A 60 -3.14 18.91 -0.66
N ARG A 61 -4.14 19.59 -1.23
CA ARG A 61 -4.00 20.98 -1.66
C ARG A 61 -3.66 21.91 -0.50
N ALA A 62 -4.32 21.77 0.66
CA ALA A 62 -4.03 22.56 1.84
C ALA A 62 -2.60 22.31 2.36
N ALA A 63 -2.11 21.08 2.36
CA ALA A 63 -0.72 20.76 2.74
C ALA A 63 0.29 21.37 1.76
N VAL A 64 0.03 21.26 0.44
CA VAL A 64 0.89 21.83 -0.60
C VAL A 64 0.95 23.35 -0.51
N GLU A 65 -0.19 24.02 -0.28
CA GLU A 65 -0.27 25.46 -0.09
C GLU A 65 0.49 25.93 1.16
N ALA A 66 0.39 25.15 2.26
CA ALA A 66 1.18 25.36 3.47
C ALA A 66 2.67 25.01 3.29
N ARG A 67 3.11 24.51 2.13
CA ARG A 67 4.45 23.95 1.86
C ARG A 67 4.86 22.88 2.86
N ARG A 68 3.91 21.98 3.21
CA ARG A 68 4.15 20.82 4.08
C ARG A 68 4.20 19.56 3.27
N ASP A 69 5.16 18.71 3.63
CA ASP A 69 5.23 17.36 3.07
C ASP A 69 4.00 16.56 3.54
N ILE A 70 3.52 15.65 2.69
CA ILE A 70 2.33 14.86 3.00
C ILE A 70 2.45 13.40 2.53
N VAL A 71 2.19 12.47 3.46
CA VAL A 71 2.04 11.04 3.20
C VAL A 71 0.55 10.71 3.12
N VAL A 72 0.11 10.11 2.03
CA VAL A 72 -1.30 9.86 1.72
C VAL A 72 -1.59 8.36 1.63
N GLY A 73 -2.38 7.85 2.57
CA GLY A 73 -2.85 6.46 2.58
C GLY A 73 -4.30 6.29 2.14
N THR A 74 -5.06 7.36 2.02
CA THR A 74 -6.40 7.31 1.44
C THR A 74 -6.32 6.92 -0.03
N THR A 75 -7.19 6.02 -0.48
CA THR A 75 -7.32 5.57 -1.87
C THR A 75 -8.55 6.16 -2.55
N GLY A 76 -8.75 5.89 -3.86
CA GLY A 76 -9.94 6.33 -4.58
C GLY A 76 -9.88 7.75 -5.15
N TRP A 77 -8.68 8.36 -5.21
CA TRP A 77 -8.48 9.72 -5.73
C TRP A 77 -7.50 9.79 -6.91
N TYR A 78 -6.96 8.68 -7.34
CA TYR A 78 -5.84 8.65 -8.32
C TYR A 78 -6.19 9.24 -9.69
N GLN A 79 -7.46 9.40 -10.03
CA GLN A 79 -7.91 10.16 -11.21
C GLN A 79 -7.45 11.63 -11.19
N TYR A 80 -7.22 12.20 -10.00
CA TYR A 80 -6.71 13.58 -9.81
C TYR A 80 -5.19 13.67 -9.75
N LEU A 81 -4.47 12.54 -9.87
CA LEU A 81 -3.01 12.50 -9.74
C LEU A 81 -2.27 13.41 -10.73
N PRO A 82 -2.67 13.53 -12.02
CA PRO A 82 -2.02 14.47 -12.95
C PRO A 82 -2.12 15.93 -12.47
N GLU A 83 -3.28 16.34 -11.96
CA GLU A 83 -3.53 17.67 -11.43
C GLU A 83 -2.72 17.93 -10.16
N ILE A 84 -2.68 16.98 -9.24
CA ILE A 84 -1.90 17.06 -8.00
C ILE A 84 -0.41 17.15 -8.32
N LYS A 85 0.12 16.34 -9.25
CA LYS A 85 1.53 16.40 -9.68
C LYS A 85 1.91 17.79 -10.21
N ALA A 86 0.98 18.50 -10.87
CA ALA A 86 1.24 19.82 -11.42
C ALA A 86 1.44 20.90 -10.33
N VAL A 87 0.85 20.73 -9.13
CA VAL A 87 0.91 21.70 -8.04
C VAL A 87 1.95 21.33 -6.96
N VAL A 88 2.35 20.09 -6.83
CA VAL A 88 3.37 19.62 -5.87
C VAL A 88 4.77 19.99 -6.40
N LYS A 89 5.27 21.18 -6.06
CA LYS A 89 6.58 21.68 -6.52
C LYS A 89 7.53 21.97 -5.36
N GLU A 90 7.03 22.57 -4.29
CA GLU A 90 7.82 23.05 -3.16
C GLU A 90 7.73 22.16 -1.92
N SER A 91 6.94 21.09 -1.98
CA SER A 91 6.78 20.07 -0.93
C SER A 91 6.90 18.67 -1.51
N GLY A 92 7.00 17.66 -0.63
CA GLY A 92 6.94 16.25 -0.97
C GLY A 92 5.54 15.68 -0.79
N LEU A 93 5.11 14.85 -1.73
CA LEU A 93 3.92 14.01 -1.60
C LEU A 93 4.32 12.56 -1.80
N LEU A 94 4.01 11.69 -0.84
CA LEU A 94 4.16 10.25 -0.98
C LEU A 94 2.80 9.58 -0.81
N TYR A 95 2.38 8.81 -1.79
CA TYR A 95 1.12 8.09 -1.73
C TYR A 95 1.30 6.59 -1.94
N SER A 96 0.46 5.80 -1.29
CA SER A 96 0.42 4.36 -1.51
C SER A 96 -0.93 3.79 -1.11
N SER A 97 -1.35 2.74 -1.80
CA SER A 97 -2.49 1.91 -1.38
C SER A 97 -2.14 0.94 -0.24
N ASN A 98 -0.85 0.77 0.07
CA ASN A 98 -0.39 -0.14 1.11
C ASN A 98 0.93 0.34 1.75
N PHE A 99 0.86 0.76 3.01
CA PHE A 99 2.02 1.19 3.80
C PHE A 99 2.65 0.08 4.66
N SER A 100 2.17 -1.16 4.60
CA SER A 100 2.80 -2.24 5.36
C SER A 100 4.25 -2.44 4.92
N LEU A 101 5.21 -2.19 5.83
CA LEU A 101 6.64 -2.42 5.55
C LEU A 101 6.91 -3.85 5.09
N GLY A 102 6.37 -4.83 5.83
CA GLY A 102 6.52 -6.25 5.48
C GLY A 102 5.94 -6.58 4.12
N MET A 103 4.81 -5.96 3.73
CA MET A 103 4.21 -6.19 2.42
C MET A 103 5.02 -5.54 1.29
N ASN A 104 5.57 -4.34 1.50
CA ASN A 104 6.42 -3.69 0.49
C ASN A 104 7.74 -4.46 0.28
N ILE A 105 8.35 -4.98 1.36
CA ILE A 105 9.48 -5.91 1.25
C ILE A 105 9.06 -7.18 0.51
N PHE A 106 7.89 -7.72 0.82
CA PHE A 106 7.36 -8.92 0.17
C PHE A 106 7.16 -8.71 -1.34
N PHE A 107 6.62 -7.58 -1.78
CA PHE A 107 6.52 -7.24 -3.20
C PHE A 107 7.89 -7.26 -3.90
N ARG A 108 8.93 -6.71 -3.27
CA ARG A 108 10.30 -6.73 -3.83
C ARG A 108 10.86 -8.14 -3.92
N ILE A 109 10.64 -8.98 -2.89
CA ILE A 109 11.05 -10.39 -2.89
C ILE A 109 10.34 -11.14 -4.02
N VAL A 110 9.01 -10.98 -4.14
CA VAL A 110 8.21 -11.62 -5.20
C VAL A 110 8.66 -11.19 -6.59
N LYS A 111 8.97 -9.90 -6.78
CA LYS A 111 9.50 -9.41 -8.05
C LYS A 111 10.82 -10.09 -8.42
N GLN A 112 11.76 -10.20 -7.48
CA GLN A 112 13.04 -10.89 -7.72
C GLN A 112 12.82 -12.38 -8.00
N ALA A 113 11.93 -13.03 -7.23
CA ALA A 113 11.57 -14.43 -7.47
C ALA A 113 10.95 -14.62 -8.86
N ALA A 114 10.04 -13.73 -9.29
CA ALA A 114 9.42 -13.78 -10.60
C ALA A 114 10.45 -13.71 -11.74
N VAL A 115 11.43 -12.80 -11.63
CA VAL A 115 12.54 -12.67 -12.60
C VAL A 115 13.37 -13.95 -12.69
N LEU A 116 13.66 -14.58 -11.54
CA LEU A 116 14.37 -15.88 -11.52
C LEU A 116 13.53 -16.98 -12.14
N MET A 117 12.25 -17.09 -11.75
CA MET A 117 11.31 -18.11 -12.21
C MET A 117 10.91 -17.95 -13.68
N ASN A 118 11.07 -16.77 -14.26
CA ASN A 118 10.87 -16.57 -15.70
C ASN A 118 11.85 -17.40 -16.53
N ARG A 119 13.04 -17.69 -16.00
CA ARG A 119 14.08 -18.52 -16.65
C ARG A 119 13.87 -20.02 -16.46
N SER A 120 12.94 -20.42 -15.61
CA SER A 120 12.63 -21.81 -15.23
C SER A 120 11.21 -22.16 -15.65
N ALA A 121 11.04 -22.61 -16.90
CA ALA A 121 9.71 -22.79 -17.51
C ALA A 121 8.85 -23.88 -16.83
N ASP A 122 9.47 -24.81 -16.11
CA ASP A 122 8.80 -25.91 -15.43
C ASP A 122 7.98 -25.48 -14.19
N TYR A 123 8.27 -24.28 -13.66
CA TYR A 123 7.53 -23.76 -12.51
C TYR A 123 6.31 -22.97 -12.92
N ASP A 124 5.14 -23.38 -12.46
CA ASP A 124 3.86 -22.68 -12.67
C ASP A 124 3.51 -21.81 -11.44
N PRO A 125 3.40 -20.47 -11.58
CA PRO A 125 3.07 -19.60 -10.47
C PRO A 125 1.57 -19.57 -10.19
N TYR A 126 1.21 -19.41 -8.90
CA TYR A 126 -0.14 -19.13 -8.44
C TYR A 126 -0.15 -18.16 -7.28
N ILE A 127 -1.31 -17.57 -6.98
CA ILE A 127 -1.52 -16.73 -5.81
C ILE A 127 -2.71 -17.25 -5.00
N HIS A 128 -2.53 -17.32 -3.68
CA HIS A 128 -3.60 -17.58 -2.73
C HIS A 128 -3.62 -16.53 -1.64
N GLU A 129 -4.80 -15.97 -1.34
CA GLU A 129 -4.98 -15.02 -0.25
C GLU A 129 -6.10 -15.42 0.72
N ILE A 130 -5.93 -15.06 2.00
CA ILE A 130 -6.94 -15.29 3.04
C ILE A 130 -7.18 -13.98 3.79
N HIS A 131 -8.44 -13.56 3.89
CA HIS A 131 -8.88 -12.43 4.71
C HIS A 131 -10.12 -12.78 5.54
N HIS A 132 -10.41 -11.91 6.51
CA HIS A 132 -11.61 -12.02 7.33
C HIS A 132 -12.89 -11.98 6.46
N ARG A 133 -13.95 -12.62 6.96
CA ARG A 133 -15.24 -12.76 6.24
C ARG A 133 -15.94 -11.45 5.88
N GLN A 134 -15.56 -10.32 6.49
CA GLN A 134 -16.15 -8.99 6.25
C GLN A 134 -15.44 -8.20 5.13
N LYS A 135 -14.38 -8.75 4.53
CA LYS A 135 -13.68 -8.09 3.41
C LYS A 135 -14.49 -8.25 2.13
N ALA A 136 -14.97 -7.13 1.58
CA ALA A 136 -15.88 -7.11 0.45
C ALA A 136 -15.20 -7.39 -0.90
N ASP A 137 -14.01 -6.80 -1.11
CA ASP A 137 -13.25 -6.97 -2.35
C ASP A 137 -12.61 -8.37 -2.44
N SER A 138 -12.71 -9.00 -3.60
CA SER A 138 -12.11 -10.31 -3.92
C SER A 138 -11.78 -10.38 -5.42
N PRO A 139 -10.48 -10.55 -5.80
CA PRO A 139 -9.31 -10.57 -4.91
C PRO A 139 -9.03 -9.23 -4.24
N SER A 140 -8.22 -9.26 -3.18
CA SER A 140 -7.77 -8.04 -2.49
C SER A 140 -6.87 -7.19 -3.38
N GLY A 141 -6.79 -5.87 -3.13
CA GLY A 141 -5.87 -4.99 -3.84
C GLY A 141 -4.41 -5.45 -3.78
N THR A 142 -3.99 -6.07 -2.66
CA THR A 142 -2.66 -6.67 -2.52
C THR A 142 -2.47 -7.87 -3.45
N ALA A 143 -3.46 -8.76 -3.57
CA ALA A 143 -3.40 -9.90 -4.48
C ALA A 143 -3.38 -9.44 -5.95
N VAL A 144 -4.11 -8.37 -6.29
CA VAL A 144 -4.04 -7.74 -7.62
C VAL A 144 -2.65 -7.19 -7.91
N SER A 145 -2.00 -6.52 -6.92
CA SER A 145 -0.64 -6.02 -7.06
C SER A 145 0.38 -7.15 -7.24
N LEU A 146 0.25 -8.24 -6.49
CA LEU A 146 1.09 -9.44 -6.66
C LEU A 146 0.90 -10.08 -8.03
N ALA A 147 -0.35 -10.19 -8.51
CA ALA A 147 -0.65 -10.73 -9.83
C ALA A 147 0.01 -9.89 -10.93
N ARG A 148 -0.08 -8.55 -10.83
CA ARG A 148 0.61 -7.65 -11.76
C ARG A 148 2.12 -7.86 -11.74
N ILE A 149 2.75 -7.95 -10.56
CA ILE A 149 4.19 -8.22 -10.46
C ILE A 149 4.55 -9.52 -11.18
N LEU A 150 3.78 -10.59 -11.02
CA LEU A 150 4.05 -11.86 -11.68
C LEU A 150 3.85 -11.77 -13.20
N THR A 151 2.76 -11.17 -13.68
CA THR A 151 2.49 -11.06 -15.11
C THR A 151 3.43 -10.09 -15.85
N GLU A 152 3.95 -9.06 -15.17
CA GLU A 152 4.96 -8.15 -15.72
C GLU A 152 6.36 -8.75 -15.79
N ASN A 153 6.68 -9.81 -15.02
CA ASN A 153 8.02 -10.36 -14.89
C ASN A 153 8.12 -11.85 -15.30
N ILE A 154 7.00 -12.50 -15.66
CA ILE A 154 6.95 -13.88 -16.16
C ILE A 154 6.27 -13.88 -17.52
N ASP A 155 7.06 -13.90 -18.58
CA ASP A 155 6.61 -13.73 -19.96
C ASP A 155 5.53 -14.72 -20.42
N ARG A 156 5.54 -15.94 -19.87
CA ARG A 156 4.55 -16.99 -20.18
C ARG A 156 3.19 -16.78 -19.53
N LYS A 157 3.05 -15.85 -18.53
CA LYS A 157 1.78 -15.50 -17.90
C LYS A 157 1.19 -14.24 -18.52
N LYS A 158 0.11 -14.39 -19.29
CA LYS A 158 -0.50 -13.34 -20.10
C LYS A 158 -1.75 -12.72 -19.45
N GLU A 159 -2.47 -13.53 -18.71
CA GLU A 159 -3.73 -13.13 -18.09
C GLU A 159 -3.87 -13.63 -16.66
N THR A 160 -4.82 -13.08 -15.93
CA THR A 160 -5.11 -13.43 -14.53
C THR A 160 -6.54 -13.95 -14.41
N LEU A 161 -6.71 -15.13 -13.81
CA LEU A 161 -8.01 -15.71 -13.48
C LEU A 161 -8.26 -15.61 -11.97
N ALA A 162 -9.26 -14.83 -11.56
CA ALA A 162 -9.64 -14.65 -10.16
C ALA A 162 -10.99 -15.30 -9.80
N LYS A 163 -11.55 -16.08 -10.72
CA LYS A 163 -12.80 -16.85 -10.53
C LYS A 163 -12.47 -18.34 -10.47
N PRO A 164 -13.35 -19.17 -9.89
CA PRO A 164 -13.20 -20.61 -10.03
C PRO A 164 -13.10 -21.00 -11.52
N PRO A 165 -12.14 -21.85 -11.90
CA PRO A 165 -11.99 -22.24 -13.30
C PRO A 165 -13.18 -23.10 -13.74
N ASP A 166 -13.61 -22.90 -14.98
CA ASP A 166 -14.54 -23.81 -15.66
C ASP A 166 -13.71 -24.75 -16.55
N GLY A 167 -13.32 -25.87 -15.97
CA GLY A 167 -12.45 -26.85 -16.61
C GLY A 167 -10.95 -26.62 -16.32
N LYS A 168 -10.08 -26.99 -17.28
CA LYS A 168 -8.64 -26.86 -17.16
C LYS A 168 -8.20 -25.42 -17.35
N ILE A 169 -7.23 -24.96 -16.55
CA ILE A 169 -6.62 -23.63 -16.69
C ILE A 169 -5.58 -23.68 -17.81
N ASN A 170 -5.55 -22.65 -18.65
CA ASN A 170 -4.52 -22.51 -19.68
C ASN A 170 -3.16 -22.24 -19.04
N PRO A 171 -2.06 -22.76 -19.59
CA PRO A 171 -0.72 -22.56 -19.04
C PRO A 171 -0.27 -21.09 -18.97
N ASP A 172 -0.82 -20.22 -19.80
CA ASP A 172 -0.53 -18.77 -19.83
C ASP A 172 -1.36 -17.95 -18.84
N THR A 173 -2.28 -18.59 -18.11
CA THR A 173 -3.14 -17.96 -17.11
C THR A 173 -2.53 -18.06 -15.71
N LEU A 174 -2.42 -16.93 -15.00
CA LEU A 174 -2.09 -16.87 -13.59
C LEU A 174 -3.35 -17.03 -12.74
N HIS A 175 -3.45 -18.11 -11.96
CA HIS A 175 -4.60 -18.33 -11.08
C HIS A 175 -4.41 -17.61 -9.74
N VAL A 176 -5.42 -16.80 -9.36
CA VAL A 176 -5.48 -16.07 -8.08
C VAL A 176 -6.70 -16.53 -7.32
N THR A 177 -6.50 -17.16 -6.17
CA THR A 177 -7.58 -17.65 -5.30
C THR A 177 -7.73 -16.81 -4.05
N SER A 178 -8.96 -16.66 -3.59
CA SER A 178 -9.30 -15.87 -2.41
C SER A 178 -10.16 -16.66 -1.44
N THR A 179 -9.73 -16.73 -0.17
CA THR A 179 -10.53 -17.30 0.92
C THR A 179 -11.01 -16.17 1.85
N ARG A 180 -12.28 -16.25 2.25
CA ARG A 180 -12.90 -15.36 3.25
C ARG A 180 -13.35 -16.19 4.44
N ALA A 181 -12.62 -16.07 5.57
CA ALA A 181 -12.88 -16.86 6.76
C ALA A 181 -12.42 -16.14 8.04
N GLY A 182 -13.07 -16.40 9.14
CA GLY A 182 -12.65 -15.95 10.48
C GLY A 182 -12.29 -14.49 10.59
N PHE A 183 -11.14 -14.23 11.21
CA PHE A 183 -10.63 -12.88 11.54
C PHE A 183 -9.24 -12.60 10.95
N PHE A 184 -8.83 -13.28 9.91
CA PHE A 184 -7.52 -13.08 9.27
C PHE A 184 -7.32 -11.63 8.84
N PRO A 185 -6.28 -10.94 9.33
CA PRO A 185 -5.98 -9.56 8.89
C PRO A 185 -5.55 -9.48 7.43
N GLY A 186 -4.98 -10.58 6.91
CA GLY A 186 -4.52 -10.76 5.55
C GLY A 186 -3.31 -11.68 5.49
N THR A 187 -3.43 -12.75 4.73
CA THR A 187 -2.32 -13.65 4.38
C THR A 187 -2.26 -13.75 2.86
N HIS A 188 -1.07 -13.65 2.29
CA HIS A 188 -0.83 -13.80 0.86
C HIS A 188 0.30 -14.79 0.64
N THR A 189 0.06 -15.76 -0.19
CA THR A 189 1.04 -16.76 -0.65
C THR A 189 1.21 -16.61 -2.16
N VAL A 190 2.45 -16.52 -2.60
CA VAL A 190 2.85 -16.68 -3.99
C VAL A 190 3.60 -18.00 -4.06
N GLY A 191 3.04 -18.96 -4.75
CA GLY A 191 3.66 -20.27 -4.96
C GLY A 191 4.16 -20.44 -6.39
N PHE A 192 5.19 -21.26 -6.53
CA PHE A 192 5.75 -21.73 -7.79
C PHE A 192 5.87 -23.24 -7.70
N ASP A 193 5.12 -23.97 -8.52
CA ASP A 193 5.03 -25.43 -8.48
C ASP A 193 5.61 -26.07 -9.73
N SER A 194 6.30 -27.18 -9.57
CA SER A 194 6.86 -28.01 -10.65
C SER A 194 6.53 -29.49 -10.39
N GLU A 195 6.88 -30.38 -11.32
CA GLU A 195 6.76 -31.84 -11.10
C GLU A 195 7.68 -32.34 -9.97
N SER A 196 8.75 -31.62 -9.65
CA SER A 196 9.78 -32.05 -8.70
C SER A 196 9.60 -31.50 -7.30
N ASP A 197 9.17 -30.25 -7.19
CA ASP A 197 9.06 -29.52 -5.92
C ASP A 197 8.20 -28.26 -6.07
N SER A 198 7.93 -27.61 -4.95
CA SER A 198 7.24 -26.33 -4.88
C SER A 198 7.98 -25.32 -3.99
N ILE A 199 7.87 -24.05 -4.31
CA ILE A 199 8.42 -22.94 -3.54
C ILE A 199 7.30 -21.99 -3.16
N ASP A 200 7.09 -21.75 -1.86
CA ASP A 200 6.09 -20.83 -1.34
C ASP A 200 6.75 -19.62 -0.69
N LEU A 201 6.36 -18.45 -1.15
CA LEU A 201 6.63 -17.18 -0.49
C LEU A 201 5.35 -16.72 0.20
N ARG A 202 5.42 -16.49 1.52
CA ARG A 202 4.23 -16.18 2.31
C ARG A 202 4.43 -14.95 3.20
N HIS A 203 3.48 -14.02 3.14
CA HIS A 203 3.34 -12.92 4.07
C HIS A 203 2.04 -13.04 4.85
N THR A 204 2.08 -12.86 6.17
CA THR A 204 0.91 -12.81 7.05
C THR A 204 0.95 -11.54 7.89
N ALA A 205 -0.03 -10.67 7.73
CA ALA A 205 -0.22 -9.52 8.60
C ALA A 205 -0.71 -10.01 9.98
N LYS A 206 -0.14 -9.48 11.07
CA LYS A 206 -0.57 -9.78 12.44
C LYS A 206 -1.50 -8.69 12.99
N SER A 207 -1.30 -7.44 12.57
CA SER A 207 -2.08 -6.28 13.01
C SER A 207 -1.94 -5.12 12.01
N ARG A 208 -2.66 -4.02 12.27
CA ARG A 208 -2.50 -2.75 11.51
C ARG A 208 -1.22 -2.00 11.85
N ARG A 209 -0.50 -2.40 12.88
CA ARG A 209 0.72 -1.71 13.31
C ARG A 209 1.78 -1.63 12.22
N GLY A 210 1.93 -2.67 11.39
CA GLY A 210 2.86 -2.66 10.25
C GLY A 210 2.58 -1.53 9.25
N PHE A 211 1.31 -1.17 9.05
CA PHE A 211 0.91 -0.04 8.19
C PHE A 211 1.23 1.30 8.84
N ALA A 212 0.98 1.45 10.15
CA ALA A 212 1.31 2.66 10.89
C ALA A 212 2.82 2.93 10.91
N LEU A 213 3.62 1.90 11.18
CA LEU A 213 5.07 1.98 11.15
C LEU A 213 5.59 2.36 9.75
N GLY A 214 4.98 1.81 8.70
CA GLY A 214 5.33 2.15 7.33
C GLY A 214 4.96 3.58 6.94
N ALA A 215 3.81 4.09 7.38
CA ALA A 215 3.44 5.49 7.18
C ALA A 215 4.42 6.44 7.87
N LEU A 216 4.88 6.11 9.09
CA LEU A 216 5.91 6.87 9.81
C LEU A 216 7.29 6.78 9.13
N ALA A 217 7.68 5.61 8.62
CA ALA A 217 8.92 5.45 7.86
C ALA A 217 8.88 6.28 6.57
N ALA A 218 7.76 6.23 5.84
CA ALA A 218 7.52 7.06 4.66
C ALA A 218 7.60 8.56 4.98
N ALA A 219 7.03 8.98 6.12
CA ALA A 219 7.07 10.37 6.56
C ALA A 219 8.51 10.83 6.86
N ARG A 220 9.32 10.01 7.53
CA ARG A 220 10.74 10.33 7.77
C ARG A 220 11.53 10.41 6.47
N TRP A 221 11.29 9.45 5.57
CA TRP A 221 11.97 9.43 4.28
C TRP A 221 11.60 10.62 3.41
N LEU A 222 10.31 11.03 3.39
CA LEU A 222 9.80 12.11 2.55
C LEU A 222 10.29 13.48 3.00
N ARG A 223 10.56 13.66 4.29
CA ARG A 223 10.86 14.96 4.89
C ARG A 223 11.94 15.73 4.13
N GLY A 224 11.57 16.91 3.61
CA GLY A 224 12.45 17.80 2.85
C GLY A 224 12.71 17.37 1.41
N ARG A 225 12.10 16.29 0.93
CA ARG A 225 12.13 15.89 -0.48
C ARG A 225 11.01 16.59 -1.24
N LYS A 226 11.29 17.09 -2.44
CA LYS A 226 10.30 17.77 -3.28
C LYS A 226 9.86 16.86 -4.42
N GLY A 227 8.57 16.85 -4.72
CA GLY A 227 8.00 16.03 -5.80
C GLY A 227 7.04 14.96 -5.32
N VAL A 228 6.68 14.03 -6.21
CA VAL A 228 5.68 13.00 -5.96
C VAL A 228 6.32 11.62 -6.00
N TYR A 229 6.11 10.85 -4.94
CA TYR A 229 6.74 9.56 -4.65
C TYR A 229 5.72 8.50 -4.30
N THR A 230 6.16 7.25 -4.31
CA THR A 230 5.42 6.06 -3.87
C THR A 230 6.25 5.27 -2.86
N MET A 231 5.71 4.17 -2.31
CA MET A 231 6.48 3.27 -1.45
C MET A 231 7.61 2.53 -2.18
N ASP A 232 7.61 2.51 -3.51
CA ASP A 232 8.70 1.91 -4.29
C ASP A 232 9.97 2.76 -4.25
N ASP A 233 9.83 4.07 -4.01
CA ASP A 233 10.92 5.04 -3.91
C ASP A 233 11.58 5.04 -2.52
N VAL A 234 10.91 4.46 -1.50
CA VAL A 234 11.38 4.47 -0.12
C VAL A 234 12.46 3.41 0.08
N ASP A 235 13.59 3.78 0.64
CA ASP A 235 14.64 2.84 1.06
C ASP A 235 14.17 2.10 2.32
N LEU A 236 13.79 0.81 2.17
CA LEU A 236 13.25 -0.07 3.22
C LEU A 236 14.30 -1.07 3.68
#